data_4efc386a719ef707dc97dd3ea2f51194
#
_entry.id   4efc386a719ef707dc97dd3ea2f51194
#
_cell.length_a   1.000
_cell.length_b   1.000
_cell.length_c   1.000
_cell.angle_alpha   90.00
_cell.angle_beta   90.00
_cell.angle_gamma   90.00
#
_symmetry.space_group_name_H-M   'P 1'
#
loop_
_entity.id
_entity.type
_entity.pdbx_description
1 polymer ?
#
loop_
_entity_poly.entity_id
_entity_poly.type
_entity_poly.pdbx_seq_one_letter_code
_entity_poly.pdbx_strand_id
1 'polypeptide(L)'
;MLRQDAIQQAVEAPQAVVAAPARSLRVIASDYLALTKPRIVGLLLITTIPAMIMAHGGWPSVWLVVLTLAGGTLSAAGANAINCYVDRDIDGMMARTRNRPLPDGRIEPQWALIYGVALGVAGFAVLAATVNLASALLATAALAFYVFVYTIWLKRSTTQNIVIGGAAGAMPPLIGWAAVTGGLDWPVVVLFGIVFLWTPPHFWAIALRYQTDYERASVPMLPVVSGAAETGRQMLLYSFALVATSLLLWPVAGTGWLYPVVALVLGAGFISFAYRVWRVPNGRTSMALFLYSLPYLAILFVAAGVDQLIRS
;
A
#
# COMPACT_ATOMS: atom_id res chain seq x y z
N MET A 1 -37.31 -12.34 56.55
CA MET A 1 -38.05 -11.70 55.46
C MET A 1 -37.46 -10.35 55.09
N LEU A 2 -37.32 -9.38 56.01
CA LEU A 2 -36.82 -8.01 55.73
C LEU A 2 -35.36 -7.92 55.15
N ARG A 3 -34.51 -8.95 55.27
CA ARG A 3 -33.14 -8.92 54.79
C ARG A 3 -32.99 -9.42 53.33
N GLN A 4 -33.96 -10.20 52.84
CA GLN A 4 -33.98 -10.68 51.45
C GLN A 4 -34.52 -9.60 50.50
N ASP A 5 -35.51 -8.82 50.96
CA ASP A 5 -36.09 -7.72 50.15
C ASP A 5 -35.09 -6.59 49.92
N ALA A 6 -34.23 -6.30 50.91
CA ALA A 6 -33.16 -5.30 50.76
C ALA A 6 -32.04 -5.71 49.79
N ILE A 7 -31.75 -7.01 49.64
CA ILE A 7 -30.79 -7.53 48.69
C ILE A 7 -31.39 -7.50 47.28
N GLN A 8 -32.66 -7.79 47.14
CA GLN A 8 -33.36 -7.78 45.85
C GLN A 8 -33.50 -6.36 45.27
N GLN A 9 -33.78 -5.35 46.12
CA GLN A 9 -33.80 -3.95 45.70
C GLN A 9 -32.43 -3.36 45.34
N ALA A 10 -31.34 -3.89 45.90
CA ALA A 10 -29.96 -3.48 45.52
C ALA A 10 -29.52 -4.04 44.17
N VAL A 11 -30.12 -5.14 43.68
CA VAL A 11 -29.82 -5.76 42.38
C VAL A 11 -30.57 -5.08 41.22
N GLU A 12 -31.71 -4.43 41.54
CA GLU A 12 -32.56 -3.74 40.55
C GLU A 12 -32.24 -2.24 40.34
N ALA A 13 -31.28 -1.69 41.08
CA ALA A 13 -30.87 -0.32 40.83
C ALA A 13 -30.27 -0.20 39.44
N PRO A 14 -30.83 0.60 38.51
CA PRO A 14 -30.25 0.77 37.19
C PRO A 14 -28.81 1.28 37.35
N GLN A 15 -27.84 0.46 36.93
CA GLN A 15 -26.47 0.93 36.86
C GLN A 15 -26.47 2.18 35.97
N ALA A 16 -26.18 3.31 36.56
CA ALA A 16 -26.04 4.55 35.82
C ALA A 16 -25.00 4.28 34.70
N VAL A 17 -25.48 4.29 33.46
CA VAL A 17 -24.60 4.23 32.29
C VAL A 17 -23.72 5.48 32.38
N VAL A 18 -22.53 5.32 32.93
CA VAL A 18 -21.54 6.39 32.95
C VAL A 18 -21.26 6.70 31.50
N ALA A 19 -21.80 7.78 30.98
CA ALA A 19 -21.57 8.25 29.64
C ALA A 19 -20.04 8.38 29.47
N ALA A 20 -19.48 7.63 28.55
CA ALA A 20 -18.06 7.72 28.25
C ALA A 20 -17.70 9.19 27.97
N PRO A 21 -16.60 9.71 28.52
CA PRO A 21 -16.25 11.12 28.37
C PRO A 21 -16.17 11.46 26.89
N ALA A 22 -16.76 12.62 26.52
CA ALA A 22 -16.77 13.09 25.14
C ALA A 22 -15.34 13.15 24.59
N ARG A 23 -15.06 12.43 23.51
CA ARG A 23 -13.74 12.41 22.88
C ARG A 23 -13.42 13.79 22.33
N SER A 24 -12.18 14.25 22.52
CA SER A 24 -11.75 15.52 21.96
C SER A 24 -11.72 15.43 20.41
N LEU A 25 -11.99 16.53 19.73
CA LEU A 25 -11.95 16.62 18.26
C LEU A 25 -10.59 16.16 17.70
N ARG A 26 -9.50 16.41 18.42
CA ARG A 26 -8.15 15.99 18.04
C ARG A 26 -8.02 14.47 18.00
N VAL A 27 -8.61 13.75 18.95
CA VAL A 27 -8.60 12.29 18.99
C VAL A 27 -9.44 11.73 17.84
N ILE A 28 -10.62 12.30 17.59
CA ILE A 28 -11.48 11.90 16.47
C ILE A 28 -10.75 12.09 15.14
N ALA A 29 -10.15 13.26 14.91
CA ALA A 29 -9.37 13.53 13.68
C ALA A 29 -8.19 12.56 13.49
N SER A 30 -7.48 12.23 14.58
CA SER A 30 -6.41 11.24 14.56
C SER A 30 -6.90 9.84 14.19
N ASP A 31 -8.07 9.43 14.69
CA ASP A 31 -8.68 8.14 14.34
C ASP A 31 -9.07 8.06 12.86
N TYR A 32 -9.67 9.10 12.29
CA TYR A 32 -9.95 9.16 10.85
C TYR A 32 -8.67 9.18 10.00
N LEU A 33 -7.66 9.93 10.43
CA LEU A 33 -6.37 9.95 9.76
C LEU A 33 -5.70 8.55 9.79
N ALA A 34 -5.85 7.80 10.89
CA ALA A 34 -5.31 6.45 10.98
C ALA A 34 -5.92 5.48 9.95
N LEU A 35 -7.20 5.67 9.55
CA LEU A 35 -7.84 4.87 8.49
C LEU A 35 -7.16 5.06 7.12
N THR A 36 -6.61 6.24 6.85
CA THR A 36 -5.98 6.56 5.55
C THR A 36 -4.60 5.96 5.39
N LYS A 37 -3.97 5.45 6.47
CA LYS A 37 -2.62 4.86 6.48
C LYS A 37 -1.56 5.77 5.84
N PRO A 38 -1.35 7.00 6.30
CA PRO A 38 -0.57 8.03 5.62
C PRO A 38 0.88 7.62 5.31
N ARG A 39 1.52 6.80 6.16
CA ARG A 39 2.88 6.29 5.92
C ARG A 39 2.98 5.42 4.68
N ILE A 40 1.95 4.62 4.39
CA ILE A 40 1.92 3.74 3.21
C ILE A 40 1.65 4.59 1.96
N VAL A 41 0.68 5.51 2.04
CA VAL A 41 0.34 6.41 0.94
C VAL A 41 1.54 7.26 0.53
N GLY A 42 2.27 7.86 1.49
CA GLY A 42 3.45 8.66 1.19
C GLY A 42 4.54 7.91 0.43
N LEU A 43 4.75 6.63 0.75
CA LEU A 43 5.74 5.81 0.06
C LEU A 43 5.32 5.50 -1.39
N LEU A 44 4.03 5.24 -1.62
CA LEU A 44 3.50 5.01 -2.97
C LEU A 44 3.61 6.26 -3.86
N LEU A 45 3.39 7.45 -3.28
CA LEU A 45 3.47 8.72 -4.01
C LEU A 45 4.89 9.10 -4.41
N ILE A 46 5.92 8.62 -3.69
CA ILE A 46 7.33 8.84 -4.03
C ILE A 46 7.67 8.31 -5.43
N THR A 47 7.01 7.27 -5.92
CA THR A 47 7.22 6.73 -7.27
C THR A 47 6.55 7.56 -8.36
N THR A 48 5.59 8.43 -8.00
CA THR A 48 4.85 9.27 -8.94
C THR A 48 5.71 10.38 -9.52
N ILE A 49 6.49 11.10 -8.68
CA ILE A 49 7.28 12.26 -9.12
C ILE A 49 8.34 11.88 -10.17
N PRO A 50 9.17 10.83 -9.97
CA PRO A 50 10.13 10.42 -11.01
C PRO A 50 9.45 10.01 -12.32
N ALA A 51 8.29 9.36 -12.26
CA ALA A 51 7.53 9.04 -13.47
C ALA A 51 7.05 10.31 -14.19
N MET A 52 6.61 11.36 -13.46
CA MET A 52 6.26 12.66 -14.04
C MET A 52 7.48 13.37 -14.66
N ILE A 53 8.65 13.30 -14.03
CA ILE A 53 9.91 13.87 -14.56
C ILE A 53 10.29 13.18 -15.88
N MET A 54 10.24 11.87 -15.92
CA MET A 54 10.54 11.10 -17.13
C MET A 54 9.53 11.37 -18.24
N ALA A 55 8.23 11.45 -17.91
CA ALA A 55 7.17 11.75 -18.86
C ALA A 55 7.29 13.16 -19.48
N HIS A 56 7.75 14.13 -18.70
CA HIS A 56 7.93 15.52 -19.14
C HIS A 56 9.23 15.71 -19.92
N GLY A 57 10.21 14.84 -19.74
CA GLY A 57 11.56 15.03 -20.28
C GLY A 57 12.38 16.07 -19.51
N GLY A 58 12.00 16.41 -18.30
CA GLY A 58 12.57 17.43 -17.42
C GLY A 58 11.67 17.68 -16.21
N TRP A 59 11.82 18.81 -15.50
CA TRP A 59 11.00 19.10 -14.32
C TRP A 59 9.59 19.62 -14.73
N PRO A 60 8.50 18.92 -14.39
CA PRO A 60 7.14 19.36 -14.70
C PRO A 60 6.73 20.56 -13.83
N SER A 61 5.63 21.23 -14.19
CA SER A 61 5.06 22.30 -13.36
C SER A 61 4.84 21.85 -11.92
N VAL A 62 5.32 22.65 -10.96
CA VAL A 62 5.15 22.36 -9.51
C VAL A 62 3.68 22.20 -9.15
N TRP A 63 2.79 23.00 -9.74
CA TRP A 63 1.35 22.88 -9.50
C TRP A 63 0.79 21.58 -10.04
N LEU A 64 1.23 21.11 -11.20
CA LEU A 64 0.83 19.81 -11.74
C LEU A 64 1.24 18.69 -10.80
N VAL A 65 2.46 18.71 -10.28
CA VAL A 65 2.95 17.73 -9.30
C VAL A 65 2.10 17.75 -8.02
N VAL A 66 1.90 18.95 -7.43
CA VAL A 66 1.14 19.09 -6.18
C VAL A 66 -0.31 18.59 -6.34
N LEU A 67 -1.00 18.98 -7.43
CA LEU A 67 -2.38 18.59 -7.68
C LEU A 67 -2.51 17.09 -7.98
N THR A 68 -1.56 16.52 -8.72
CA THR A 68 -1.52 15.07 -8.97
C THR A 68 -1.31 14.30 -7.67
N LEU A 69 -0.37 14.72 -6.82
CA LEU A 69 -0.12 14.10 -5.52
C LEU A 69 -1.31 14.26 -4.57
N ALA A 70 -1.96 15.43 -4.55
CA ALA A 70 -3.13 15.68 -3.72
C ALA A 70 -4.30 14.74 -4.10
N GLY A 71 -4.66 14.69 -5.38
CA GLY A 71 -5.73 13.82 -5.86
C GLY A 71 -5.41 12.34 -5.71
N GLY A 72 -4.17 11.93 -6.01
CA GLY A 72 -3.68 10.56 -5.78
C GLY A 72 -3.71 10.18 -4.30
N THR A 73 -3.32 11.10 -3.40
CA THR A 73 -3.40 10.90 -1.94
C THR A 73 -4.84 10.68 -1.49
N LEU A 74 -5.78 11.52 -1.94
CA LEU A 74 -7.19 11.38 -1.60
C LEU A 74 -7.76 10.03 -2.07
N SER A 75 -7.46 9.63 -3.31
CA SER A 75 -7.90 8.35 -3.85
C SER A 75 -7.33 7.16 -3.06
N ALA A 76 -6.03 7.14 -2.78
CA ALA A 76 -5.37 6.09 -2.01
C ALA A 76 -5.84 6.05 -0.54
N ALA A 77 -6.09 7.22 0.06
CA ALA A 77 -6.65 7.35 1.41
C ALA A 77 -8.07 6.78 1.47
N GLY A 78 -8.90 7.07 0.47
CA GLY A 78 -10.24 6.50 0.32
C GLY A 78 -10.21 4.98 0.21
N ALA A 79 -9.34 4.44 -0.65
CA ALA A 79 -9.12 3.00 -0.80
C ALA A 79 -8.73 2.33 0.54
N ASN A 80 -7.82 2.94 1.30
CA ASN A 80 -7.40 2.43 2.60
C ASN A 80 -8.50 2.48 3.66
N ALA A 81 -9.31 3.55 3.70
CA ALA A 81 -10.42 3.67 4.64
C ALA A 81 -11.51 2.61 4.35
N ILE A 82 -11.85 2.40 3.09
CA ILE A 82 -12.78 1.32 2.67
C ILE A 82 -12.18 -0.06 3.00
N ASN A 83 -10.87 -0.27 2.77
CA ASN A 83 -10.21 -1.51 3.16
C ASN A 83 -10.31 -1.76 4.68
N CYS A 84 -10.11 -0.73 5.53
CA CYS A 84 -10.28 -0.88 6.97
C CYS A 84 -11.73 -1.24 7.35
N TYR A 85 -12.73 -0.70 6.62
CA TYR A 85 -14.13 -1.06 6.82
C TYR A 85 -14.41 -2.53 6.46
N VAL A 86 -13.91 -3.01 5.32
CA VAL A 86 -14.11 -4.40 4.87
C VAL A 86 -13.38 -5.39 5.78
N ASP A 87 -12.14 -5.07 6.17
CA ASP A 87 -11.27 -5.95 6.93
C ASP A 87 -11.47 -5.90 8.46
N ARG A 88 -12.45 -5.13 8.98
CA ARG A 88 -12.63 -4.90 10.42
C ARG A 88 -12.78 -6.18 11.25
N ASP A 89 -13.31 -7.24 10.65
CA ASP A 89 -13.44 -8.56 11.26
C ASP A 89 -12.09 -9.24 11.46
N ILE A 90 -11.30 -9.35 10.39
CA ILE A 90 -9.97 -9.98 10.43
C ILE A 90 -8.94 -9.10 11.16
N ASP A 91 -9.06 -7.78 11.08
CA ASP A 91 -8.17 -6.85 11.79
C ASP A 91 -8.25 -7.01 13.31
N GLY A 92 -9.43 -7.33 13.85
CA GLY A 92 -9.63 -7.62 15.27
C GLY A 92 -8.92 -8.89 15.76
N MET A 93 -8.69 -9.86 14.88
CA MET A 93 -8.02 -11.13 15.19
C MET A 93 -6.48 -11.03 15.16
N MET A 94 -5.91 -10.01 14.53
CA MET A 94 -4.48 -9.84 14.37
C MET A 94 -3.90 -8.92 15.45
N ALA A 95 -2.82 -9.32 16.11
CA ALA A 95 -2.17 -8.53 17.17
C ALA A 95 -1.72 -7.14 16.67
N ARG A 96 -1.31 -7.05 15.40
CA ARG A 96 -0.84 -5.81 14.75
C ARG A 96 -1.96 -4.80 14.48
N THR A 97 -3.20 -5.24 14.26
CA THR A 97 -4.29 -4.40 13.74
C THR A 97 -5.50 -4.28 14.66
N ARG A 98 -5.60 -5.09 15.72
CA ARG A 98 -6.72 -5.09 16.68
C ARG A 98 -6.97 -3.74 17.35
N ASN A 99 -5.93 -2.91 17.50
CA ASN A 99 -6.03 -1.58 18.09
C ASN A 99 -6.36 -0.48 17.07
N ARG A 100 -6.73 -0.82 15.82
CA ARG A 100 -7.21 0.14 14.84
C ARG A 100 -8.55 0.72 15.26
N PRO A 101 -8.91 1.94 14.79
CA PRO A 101 -10.14 2.62 15.22
C PRO A 101 -11.43 1.81 15.01
N LEU A 102 -11.52 0.98 13.96
CA LEU A 102 -12.72 0.19 13.67
C LEU A 102 -12.84 -1.06 14.55
N PRO A 103 -11.84 -1.96 14.65
CA PRO A 103 -11.91 -3.10 15.56
C PRO A 103 -12.06 -2.69 17.03
N ASP A 104 -11.49 -1.54 17.40
CA ASP A 104 -11.55 -0.98 18.76
C ASP A 104 -12.87 -0.22 19.05
N GLY A 105 -13.80 -0.16 18.07
CA GLY A 105 -15.10 0.50 18.23
C GLY A 105 -15.05 2.03 18.35
N ARG A 106 -13.91 2.66 18.03
CA ARG A 106 -13.74 4.12 18.14
C ARG A 106 -14.40 4.89 16.99
N ILE A 107 -14.61 4.24 15.85
CA ILE A 107 -15.37 4.77 14.71
C ILE A 107 -16.43 3.75 14.33
N GLU A 108 -17.66 4.20 14.16
CA GLU A 108 -18.72 3.34 13.63
C GLU A 108 -18.43 2.97 12.17
N PRO A 109 -18.62 1.70 11.77
CA PRO A 109 -18.25 1.21 10.45
C PRO A 109 -18.83 2.01 9.28
N GLN A 110 -20.09 2.43 9.39
CA GLN A 110 -20.77 3.23 8.37
C GLN A 110 -20.06 4.56 8.08
N TRP A 111 -19.56 5.26 9.12
CA TRP A 111 -18.85 6.53 8.95
C TRP A 111 -17.48 6.34 8.31
N ALA A 112 -16.81 5.21 8.59
CA ALA A 112 -15.55 4.88 7.91
C ALA A 112 -15.77 4.61 6.41
N LEU A 113 -16.87 3.94 6.05
CA LEU A 113 -17.24 3.70 4.64
C LEU A 113 -17.57 5.01 3.92
N ILE A 114 -18.43 5.83 4.51
CA ILE A 114 -18.81 7.15 3.95
C ILE A 114 -17.57 8.02 3.76
N TYR A 115 -16.69 8.07 4.76
CA TYR A 115 -15.43 8.81 4.69
C TYR A 115 -14.53 8.31 3.55
N GLY A 116 -14.38 6.98 3.42
CA GLY A 116 -13.57 6.39 2.35
C GLY A 116 -14.11 6.69 0.95
N VAL A 117 -15.44 6.59 0.76
CA VAL A 117 -16.10 6.93 -0.50
C VAL A 117 -15.96 8.42 -0.80
N ALA A 118 -16.18 9.29 0.18
CA ALA A 118 -16.04 10.74 0.02
C ALA A 118 -14.62 11.13 -0.39
N LEU A 119 -13.58 10.52 0.21
CA LEU A 119 -12.19 10.74 -0.19
C LEU A 119 -11.93 10.26 -1.63
N GLY A 120 -12.46 9.09 -2.02
CA GLY A 120 -12.31 8.58 -3.38
C GLY A 120 -12.96 9.51 -4.43
N VAL A 121 -14.18 9.98 -4.15
CA VAL A 121 -14.89 10.96 -5.01
C VAL A 121 -14.14 12.29 -5.07
N ALA A 122 -13.65 12.78 -3.95
CA ALA A 122 -12.84 14.00 -3.91
C ALA A 122 -11.54 13.84 -4.71
N GLY A 123 -10.86 12.69 -4.60
CA GLY A 123 -9.67 12.38 -5.38
C GLY A 123 -9.93 12.39 -6.89
N PHE A 124 -11.02 11.76 -7.32
CA PHE A 124 -11.46 11.82 -8.73
C PHE A 124 -11.73 13.25 -9.17
N ALA A 125 -12.52 14.01 -8.40
CA ALA A 125 -12.90 15.37 -8.74
C ALA A 125 -11.69 16.30 -8.86
N VAL A 126 -10.74 16.20 -7.90
CA VAL A 126 -9.49 16.98 -7.96
C VAL A 126 -8.70 16.64 -9.22
N LEU A 127 -8.45 15.35 -9.51
CA LEU A 127 -7.68 14.96 -10.69
C LEU A 127 -8.39 15.33 -11.99
N ALA A 128 -9.68 15.12 -12.11
CA ALA A 128 -10.45 15.41 -13.32
C ALA A 128 -10.54 16.92 -13.59
N ALA A 129 -10.70 17.73 -12.56
CA ALA A 129 -10.88 19.17 -12.70
C ALA A 129 -9.55 19.95 -12.85
N THR A 130 -8.44 19.43 -12.29
CA THR A 130 -7.19 20.21 -12.19
C THR A 130 -6.00 19.59 -12.91
N VAL A 131 -6.09 18.31 -13.28
CA VAL A 131 -5.03 17.57 -13.98
C VAL A 131 -5.56 17.09 -15.34
N ASN A 132 -6.14 15.91 -15.41
CA ASN A 132 -6.84 15.41 -16.58
C ASN A 132 -7.70 14.17 -16.26
N LEU A 133 -8.59 13.82 -17.17
CA LEU A 133 -9.49 12.68 -16.99
C LEU A 133 -8.77 11.33 -16.97
N ALA A 134 -7.66 11.16 -17.71
CA ALA A 134 -6.90 9.91 -17.75
C ALA A 134 -6.34 9.56 -16.36
N SER A 135 -5.70 10.52 -15.68
CA SER A 135 -5.19 10.34 -14.31
C SER A 135 -6.32 10.07 -13.32
N ALA A 136 -7.46 10.76 -13.44
CA ALA A 136 -8.62 10.55 -12.59
C ALA A 136 -9.19 9.13 -12.74
N LEU A 137 -9.33 8.64 -13.97
CA LEU A 137 -9.81 7.28 -14.26
C LEU A 137 -8.83 6.21 -13.77
N LEU A 138 -7.52 6.40 -13.97
CA LEU A 138 -6.48 5.48 -13.48
C LEU A 138 -6.48 5.40 -11.95
N ALA A 139 -6.60 6.54 -11.25
CA ALA A 139 -6.67 6.57 -9.79
C ALA A 139 -7.94 5.87 -9.26
N THR A 140 -9.08 6.08 -9.94
CA THR A 140 -10.34 5.41 -9.60
C THR A 140 -10.27 3.91 -9.89
N ALA A 141 -9.67 3.50 -11.01
CA ALA A 141 -9.46 2.10 -11.34
C ALA A 141 -8.56 1.42 -10.30
N ALA A 142 -7.49 2.09 -9.83
CA ALA A 142 -6.62 1.61 -8.75
C ALA A 142 -7.40 1.41 -7.44
N LEU A 143 -8.23 2.39 -7.05
CA LEU A 143 -9.09 2.30 -5.88
C LEU A 143 -10.08 1.13 -6.01
N ALA A 144 -10.78 1.04 -7.12
CA ALA A 144 -11.76 -0.03 -7.38
C ALA A 144 -11.08 -1.40 -7.37
N PHE A 145 -9.94 -1.55 -8.04
CA PHE A 145 -9.17 -2.79 -8.05
C PHE A 145 -8.70 -3.18 -6.64
N TYR A 146 -8.18 -2.21 -5.86
CA TYR A 146 -7.75 -2.46 -4.48
C TYR A 146 -8.90 -2.90 -3.57
N VAL A 147 -10.08 -2.27 -3.71
CA VAL A 147 -11.25 -2.59 -2.88
C VAL A 147 -11.90 -3.90 -3.33
N PHE A 148 -12.32 -3.99 -4.57
CA PHE A 148 -13.16 -5.11 -5.05
C PHE A 148 -12.32 -6.35 -5.36
N VAL A 149 -11.21 -6.20 -6.07
CA VAL A 149 -10.40 -7.35 -6.50
C VAL A 149 -9.50 -7.81 -5.35
N TYR A 150 -8.66 -6.92 -4.81
CA TYR A 150 -7.73 -7.34 -3.75
C TYR A 150 -8.41 -7.58 -2.42
N THR A 151 -9.13 -6.57 -1.86
CA THR A 151 -9.61 -6.63 -0.46
C THR A 151 -10.79 -7.59 -0.30
N ILE A 152 -11.81 -7.49 -1.16
CA ILE A 152 -13.02 -8.29 -1.02
C ILE A 152 -12.81 -9.71 -1.55
N TRP A 153 -12.18 -9.86 -2.72
CA TRP A 153 -12.07 -11.15 -3.37
C TRP A 153 -10.75 -11.88 -3.03
N LEU A 154 -9.60 -11.41 -3.53
CA LEU A 154 -8.36 -12.20 -3.53
C LEU A 154 -7.79 -12.42 -2.14
N LYS A 155 -7.86 -11.42 -1.26
CA LYS A 155 -7.24 -11.46 0.07
C LYS A 155 -7.71 -12.64 0.91
N ARG A 156 -8.96 -13.07 0.73
CA ARG A 156 -9.60 -14.14 1.51
C ARG A 156 -9.69 -15.46 0.76
N SER A 157 -9.29 -15.53 -0.52
CA SER A 157 -9.54 -16.68 -1.38
C SER A 157 -8.30 -17.36 -1.96
N THR A 158 -7.16 -16.66 -2.06
CA THR A 158 -6.01 -17.21 -2.79
C THR A 158 -4.66 -16.72 -2.24
N THR A 159 -3.64 -17.57 -2.40
CA THR A 159 -2.23 -17.23 -2.11
C THR A 159 -1.65 -16.19 -3.07
N GLN A 160 -2.30 -15.99 -4.24
CA GLN A 160 -1.90 -15.00 -5.25
C GLN A 160 -2.39 -13.58 -4.91
N ASN A 161 -3.03 -13.41 -3.75
CA ASN A 161 -3.60 -12.13 -3.32
C ASN A 161 -2.59 -10.97 -3.36
N ILE A 162 -1.34 -11.22 -2.95
CA ILE A 162 -0.26 -10.20 -2.96
C ILE A 162 0.24 -9.96 -4.38
N VAL A 163 0.37 -11.01 -5.20
CA VAL A 163 0.86 -10.87 -6.58
C VAL A 163 -0.12 -10.03 -7.40
N ILE A 164 -1.35 -10.51 -7.51
CA ILE A 164 -2.37 -9.82 -8.32
C ILE A 164 -2.75 -8.48 -7.69
N GLY A 165 -2.97 -8.48 -6.36
CA GLY A 165 -3.31 -7.27 -5.61
C GLY A 165 -2.24 -6.18 -5.66
N GLY A 166 -0.98 -6.56 -5.88
CA GLY A 166 0.15 -5.64 -6.08
C GLY A 166 -0.03 -4.66 -7.23
N ALA A 167 -0.88 -4.99 -8.21
CA ALA A 167 -1.19 -4.09 -9.33
C ALA A 167 -1.76 -2.75 -8.86
N ALA A 168 -2.60 -2.72 -7.82
CA ALA A 168 -3.11 -1.47 -7.27
C ALA A 168 -1.98 -0.58 -6.72
N GLY A 169 -1.00 -1.18 -6.02
CA GLY A 169 0.17 -0.47 -5.50
C GLY A 169 1.15 0.00 -6.57
N ALA A 170 1.09 -0.58 -7.77
CA ALA A 170 1.91 -0.21 -8.91
C ALA A 170 1.30 0.90 -9.80
N MET A 171 0.09 1.37 -9.53
CA MET A 171 -0.59 2.41 -10.31
C MET A 171 -0.02 3.83 -10.19
N PRO A 172 0.61 4.26 -9.08
CA PRO A 172 1.08 5.63 -8.93
C PRO A 172 1.98 6.15 -10.07
N PRO A 173 2.97 5.39 -10.58
CA PRO A 173 3.73 5.80 -11.76
C PRO A 173 2.85 6.04 -12.99
N LEU A 174 1.86 5.17 -13.27
CA LEU A 174 0.94 5.32 -14.40
C LEU A 174 0.10 6.60 -14.27
N ILE A 175 -0.38 6.90 -13.06
CA ILE A 175 -1.16 8.10 -12.76
C ILE A 175 -0.30 9.35 -13.00
N GLY A 176 0.94 9.35 -12.49
CA GLY A 176 1.88 10.46 -12.67
C GLY A 176 2.28 10.69 -14.12
N TRP A 177 2.52 9.63 -14.88
CA TRP A 177 2.82 9.69 -16.32
C TRP A 177 1.64 10.27 -17.09
N ALA A 178 0.44 9.71 -16.88
CA ALA A 178 -0.79 10.19 -17.51
C ALA A 178 -1.13 11.64 -17.13
N ALA A 179 -0.73 12.10 -15.94
CA ALA A 179 -0.90 13.49 -15.52
C ALA A 179 -0.15 14.47 -16.44
N VAL A 180 0.99 14.06 -16.98
CA VAL A 180 1.84 14.86 -17.87
C VAL A 180 1.43 14.69 -19.33
N THR A 181 1.21 13.46 -19.78
CA THR A 181 1.06 13.12 -21.21
C THR A 181 -0.39 12.96 -21.66
N GLY A 182 -1.32 12.76 -20.72
CA GLY A 182 -2.70 12.37 -21.03
C GLY A 182 -2.87 10.91 -21.46
N GLY A 183 -1.78 10.12 -21.54
CA GLY A 183 -1.77 8.73 -22.02
C GLY A 183 -0.74 7.87 -21.28
N LEU A 184 -0.43 6.71 -21.86
CA LEU A 184 0.54 5.75 -21.34
C LEU A 184 1.49 5.33 -22.47
N ASP A 185 2.78 5.21 -22.14
CA ASP A 185 3.83 4.78 -23.04
C ASP A 185 4.62 3.60 -22.44
N TRP A 186 5.45 2.93 -23.25
CA TRP A 186 6.20 1.77 -22.79
C TRP A 186 7.10 2.01 -21.57
N PRO A 187 7.77 3.16 -21.40
CA PRO A 187 8.57 3.40 -20.20
C PRO A 187 7.79 3.30 -18.91
N VAL A 188 6.56 3.85 -18.87
CA VAL A 188 5.76 3.78 -17.65
C VAL A 188 5.17 2.38 -17.40
N VAL A 189 4.94 1.60 -18.45
CA VAL A 189 4.57 0.18 -18.29
C VAL A 189 5.70 -0.59 -17.60
N VAL A 190 6.96 -0.30 -17.94
CA VAL A 190 8.12 -0.88 -17.25
C VAL A 190 8.20 -0.39 -15.79
N LEU A 191 7.99 0.90 -15.53
CA LEU A 191 7.93 1.44 -14.14
C LEU A 191 6.83 0.76 -13.31
N PHE A 192 5.65 0.57 -13.89
CA PHE A 192 4.58 -0.23 -13.28
C PHE A 192 5.06 -1.66 -12.99
N GLY A 193 5.70 -2.32 -13.96
CA GLY A 193 6.24 -3.68 -13.82
C GLY A 193 7.26 -3.80 -12.68
N ILE A 194 8.12 -2.79 -12.51
CA ILE A 194 9.08 -2.73 -11.38
C ILE A 194 8.36 -2.76 -10.04
N VAL A 195 7.36 -1.89 -9.82
CA VAL A 195 6.62 -1.85 -8.56
C VAL A 195 5.79 -3.13 -8.36
N PHE A 196 5.18 -3.63 -9.43
CA PHE A 196 4.40 -4.86 -9.41
C PHE A 196 5.25 -6.07 -8.98
N LEU A 197 6.44 -6.25 -9.57
CA LEU A 197 7.34 -7.36 -9.24
C LEU A 197 8.08 -7.16 -7.90
N TRP A 198 8.24 -5.91 -7.46
CA TRP A 198 8.76 -5.58 -6.13
C TRP A 198 7.79 -5.96 -5.02
N THR A 199 6.48 -5.88 -5.28
CA THR A 199 5.44 -6.08 -4.27
C THR A 199 5.48 -7.47 -3.61
N PRO A 200 5.57 -8.62 -4.34
CA PRO A 200 5.57 -9.93 -3.70
C PRO A 200 6.74 -10.16 -2.73
N PRO A 201 8.03 -9.98 -3.08
CA PRO A 201 9.11 -10.19 -2.13
C PRO A 201 9.04 -9.24 -0.93
N HIS A 202 8.60 -7.99 -1.12
CA HIS A 202 8.40 -7.04 -0.04
C HIS A 202 7.32 -7.49 0.97
N PHE A 203 6.13 -7.81 0.48
CA PHE A 203 5.01 -8.20 1.35
C PHE A 203 5.16 -9.59 1.94
N TRP A 204 5.71 -10.56 1.22
CA TRP A 204 5.96 -11.89 1.76
C TRP A 204 7.04 -11.87 2.86
N ALA A 205 7.98 -10.93 2.82
CA ALA A 205 8.92 -10.73 3.90
C ALA A 205 8.23 -10.34 5.23
N ILE A 206 7.23 -9.43 5.16
CA ILE A 206 6.37 -9.14 6.33
C ILE A 206 5.48 -10.33 6.69
N ALA A 207 4.90 -11.01 5.69
CA ALA A 207 4.02 -12.14 5.94
C ALA A 207 4.73 -13.31 6.65
N LEU A 208 5.99 -13.58 6.35
CA LEU A 208 6.83 -14.53 7.09
C LEU A 208 7.01 -14.10 8.56
N ARG A 209 7.14 -12.82 8.83
CA ARG A 209 7.29 -12.29 10.20
C ARG A 209 6.02 -12.41 11.03
N TYR A 210 4.84 -12.26 10.39
CA TYR A 210 3.52 -12.24 11.02
C TYR A 210 2.66 -13.43 10.61
N GLN A 211 3.29 -14.57 10.30
CA GLN A 211 2.59 -15.78 9.80
C GLN A 211 1.47 -16.20 10.72
N THR A 212 1.71 -16.26 12.03
CA THR A 212 0.70 -16.66 13.04
C THR A 212 -0.50 -15.72 13.11
N ASP A 213 -0.32 -14.42 12.85
CA ASP A 213 -1.44 -13.47 12.78
C ASP A 213 -2.33 -13.76 11.57
N TYR A 214 -1.73 -14.06 10.42
CA TYR A 214 -2.48 -14.41 9.20
C TYR A 214 -3.18 -15.78 9.32
N GLU A 215 -2.55 -16.76 9.99
CA GLU A 215 -3.15 -18.06 10.29
C GLU A 215 -4.40 -17.89 11.17
N ARG A 216 -4.31 -17.11 12.25
CA ARG A 216 -5.45 -16.83 13.15
C ARG A 216 -6.61 -16.13 12.44
N ALA A 217 -6.30 -15.26 11.50
CA ALA A 217 -7.29 -14.54 10.70
C ALA A 217 -7.78 -15.33 9.48
N SER A 218 -7.33 -16.58 9.30
CA SER A 218 -7.66 -17.44 8.16
C SER A 218 -7.40 -16.79 6.79
N VAL A 219 -6.38 -15.92 6.71
CA VAL A 219 -5.97 -15.28 5.46
C VAL A 219 -4.94 -16.16 4.77
N PRO A 220 -5.20 -16.66 3.54
CA PRO A 220 -4.33 -17.62 2.85
C PRO A 220 -3.09 -16.95 2.24
N MET A 221 -2.24 -16.37 3.10
CA MET A 221 -0.95 -15.85 2.66
C MET A 221 -0.01 -16.98 2.23
N LEU A 222 0.86 -16.72 1.26
CA LEU A 222 1.78 -17.76 0.74
C LEU A 222 2.56 -18.48 1.85
N PRO A 223 3.17 -17.82 2.85
CA PRO A 223 3.87 -18.54 3.93
C PRO A 223 2.94 -19.37 4.83
N VAL A 224 1.65 -19.03 4.92
CA VAL A 224 0.66 -19.80 5.70
C VAL A 224 0.33 -21.11 5.00
N VAL A 225 0.13 -21.06 3.68
CA VAL A 225 -0.34 -22.22 2.90
C VAL A 225 0.83 -23.09 2.41
N SER A 226 1.89 -22.46 1.90
CA SER A 226 3.00 -23.16 1.23
C SER A 226 4.28 -23.24 2.08
N GLY A 227 4.27 -22.62 3.28
CA GLY A 227 5.40 -22.64 4.19
C GLY A 227 6.52 -21.65 3.81
N ALA A 228 7.50 -21.53 4.71
CA ALA A 228 8.55 -20.52 4.62
C ALA A 228 9.58 -20.83 3.51
N ALA A 229 9.88 -22.11 3.26
CA ALA A 229 10.87 -22.50 2.25
C ALA A 229 10.39 -22.15 0.83
N GLU A 230 9.14 -22.49 0.48
CA GLU A 230 8.56 -22.17 -0.81
C GLU A 230 8.39 -20.64 -0.98
N THR A 231 7.97 -19.96 0.09
CA THR A 231 7.90 -18.48 0.07
C THR A 231 9.26 -17.86 -0.24
N GLY A 232 10.34 -18.34 0.40
CA GLY A 232 11.70 -17.87 0.13
C GLY A 232 12.14 -18.12 -1.33
N ARG A 233 11.78 -19.28 -1.90
CA ARG A 233 12.03 -19.60 -3.30
C ARG A 233 11.32 -18.64 -4.25
N GLN A 234 10.03 -18.40 -4.01
CA GLN A 234 9.24 -17.46 -4.80
C GLN A 234 9.78 -16.03 -4.70
N MET A 235 10.15 -15.59 -3.49
CA MET A 235 10.77 -14.27 -3.30
C MET A 235 12.03 -14.11 -4.13
N LEU A 236 12.88 -15.13 -4.21
CA LEU A 236 14.09 -15.11 -5.03
C LEU A 236 13.76 -15.03 -6.53
N LEU A 237 12.81 -15.81 -7.02
CA LEU A 237 12.38 -15.78 -8.43
C LEU A 237 11.82 -14.41 -8.83
N TYR A 238 10.93 -13.84 -8.00
CA TYR A 238 10.41 -12.48 -8.22
C TYR A 238 11.50 -11.41 -8.14
N SER A 239 12.55 -11.62 -7.34
CA SER A 239 13.69 -10.69 -7.26
C SER A 239 14.50 -10.68 -8.55
N PHE A 240 14.71 -11.84 -9.20
CA PHE A 240 15.34 -11.89 -10.52
C PHE A 240 14.49 -11.19 -11.59
N ALA A 241 13.18 -11.45 -11.61
CA ALA A 241 12.26 -10.79 -12.53
C ALA A 241 12.23 -9.26 -12.31
N LEU A 242 12.22 -8.82 -11.04
CA LEU A 242 12.31 -7.41 -10.67
C LEU A 242 13.56 -6.74 -11.21
N VAL A 243 14.73 -7.36 -11.01
CA VAL A 243 16.01 -6.79 -11.45
C VAL A 243 16.08 -6.75 -12.98
N ALA A 244 15.64 -7.82 -13.66
CA ALA A 244 15.57 -7.85 -15.12
C ALA A 244 14.66 -6.73 -15.66
N THR A 245 13.47 -6.53 -15.06
CA THR A 245 12.55 -5.46 -15.44
C THR A 245 13.13 -4.09 -15.12
N SER A 246 13.86 -3.94 -14.01
CA SER A 246 14.54 -2.68 -13.69
C SER A 246 15.60 -2.33 -14.75
N LEU A 247 16.38 -3.31 -15.20
CA LEU A 247 17.38 -3.09 -16.25
C LEU A 247 16.73 -2.84 -17.63
N LEU A 248 15.54 -3.39 -17.88
CA LEU A 248 14.79 -3.18 -19.12
C LEU A 248 14.38 -1.69 -19.30
N LEU A 249 14.25 -0.93 -18.24
CA LEU A 249 13.94 0.50 -18.35
C LEU A 249 15.03 1.27 -19.13
N TRP A 250 16.28 0.84 -19.04
CA TRP A 250 17.39 1.49 -19.75
C TRP A 250 17.16 1.56 -21.27
N PRO A 251 17.01 0.46 -22.02
CA PRO A 251 16.77 0.54 -23.47
C PRO A 251 15.37 1.07 -23.82
N VAL A 252 14.35 0.83 -22.99
CA VAL A 252 12.95 1.24 -23.28
C VAL A 252 12.75 2.75 -23.11
N ALA A 253 13.32 3.33 -22.06
CA ALA A 253 13.22 4.78 -21.80
C ALA A 253 14.42 5.56 -22.36
N GLY A 254 15.45 4.88 -22.88
CA GLY A 254 16.67 5.52 -23.34
C GLY A 254 17.38 6.28 -22.23
N THR A 255 17.37 5.80 -20.97
CA THR A 255 18.06 6.47 -19.86
C THR A 255 19.57 6.51 -20.07
N GLY A 256 20.28 7.42 -19.38
CA GLY A 256 21.74 7.47 -19.37
C GLY A 256 22.35 6.29 -18.58
N TRP A 257 23.64 6.40 -18.27
CA TRP A 257 24.36 5.36 -17.56
C TRP A 257 24.15 5.35 -16.04
N LEU A 258 23.70 6.45 -15.46
CA LEU A 258 23.45 6.55 -14.01
C LEU A 258 22.42 5.52 -13.56
N TYR A 259 21.29 5.48 -14.27
CA TYR A 259 20.19 4.59 -13.92
C TYR A 259 20.55 3.09 -13.95
N PRO A 260 21.07 2.52 -15.05
CA PRO A 260 21.35 1.08 -15.10
C PRO A 260 22.46 0.65 -14.13
N VAL A 261 23.45 1.51 -13.83
CA VAL A 261 24.46 1.22 -12.81
C VAL A 261 23.82 1.13 -11.43
N VAL A 262 22.95 2.09 -11.06
CA VAL A 262 22.22 2.06 -9.82
C VAL A 262 21.29 0.84 -9.74
N ALA A 263 20.58 0.53 -10.82
CA ALA A 263 19.69 -0.64 -10.90
C ALA A 263 20.46 -1.96 -10.70
N LEU A 264 21.66 -2.08 -11.30
CA LEU A 264 22.49 -3.27 -11.15
C LEU A 264 23.01 -3.45 -9.71
N VAL A 265 23.54 -2.37 -9.11
CA VAL A 265 24.10 -2.40 -7.74
C VAL A 265 23.01 -2.71 -6.72
N LEU A 266 21.89 -1.98 -6.78
CA LEU A 266 20.76 -2.22 -5.90
C LEU A 266 20.12 -3.59 -6.14
N GLY A 267 20.02 -4.01 -7.39
CA GLY A 267 19.49 -5.31 -7.77
C GLY A 267 20.32 -6.48 -7.24
N ALA A 268 21.65 -6.39 -7.33
CA ALA A 268 22.55 -7.39 -6.74
C ALA A 268 22.35 -7.51 -5.22
N GLY A 269 22.19 -6.37 -4.53
CA GLY A 269 21.84 -6.34 -3.11
C GLY A 269 20.50 -7.01 -2.84
N PHE A 270 19.47 -6.70 -3.63
CA PHE A 270 18.12 -7.27 -3.47
C PHE A 270 18.13 -8.79 -3.62
N ILE A 271 18.78 -9.30 -4.67
CA ILE A 271 18.94 -10.75 -4.91
C ILE A 271 19.73 -11.40 -3.75
N SER A 272 20.79 -10.75 -3.25
CA SER A 272 21.55 -11.25 -2.08
C SER A 272 20.69 -11.42 -0.83
N PHE A 273 19.85 -10.44 -0.52
CA PHE A 273 18.93 -10.53 0.62
C PHE A 273 17.85 -11.60 0.37
N ALA A 274 17.28 -11.69 -0.83
CA ALA A 274 16.30 -12.72 -1.18
C ALA A 274 16.90 -14.12 -1.11
N TYR A 275 18.13 -14.31 -1.59
CA TYR A 275 18.87 -15.56 -1.47
C TYR A 275 19.07 -15.98 0.01
N ARG A 276 19.42 -15.02 0.89
CA ARG A 276 19.53 -15.30 2.34
C ARG A 276 18.21 -15.76 2.93
N VAL A 277 17.07 -15.14 2.53
CA VAL A 277 15.73 -15.58 2.97
C VAL A 277 15.45 -17.00 2.48
N TRP A 278 15.74 -17.31 1.22
CA TRP A 278 15.55 -18.65 0.67
C TRP A 278 16.38 -19.72 1.41
N ARG A 279 17.66 -19.41 1.75
CA ARG A 279 18.55 -20.36 2.44
C ARG A 279 18.21 -20.52 3.92
N VAL A 280 17.77 -19.46 4.57
CA VAL A 280 17.47 -19.40 6.01
C VAL A 280 16.21 -18.57 6.22
N PRO A 281 15.00 -19.14 5.97
CA PRO A 281 13.75 -18.42 6.05
C PRO A 281 13.32 -18.20 7.52
N ASN A 282 13.76 -17.12 8.11
CA ASN A 282 13.40 -16.72 9.47
C ASN A 282 13.05 -15.23 9.55
N GLY A 283 12.53 -14.81 10.72
CA GLY A 283 12.09 -13.42 10.92
C GLY A 283 13.21 -12.38 10.80
N ARG A 284 14.50 -12.73 11.05
CA ARG A 284 15.62 -11.80 10.91
C ARG A 284 15.97 -11.56 9.45
N THR A 285 16.13 -12.63 8.65
CA THR A 285 16.46 -12.54 7.23
C THR A 285 15.34 -11.89 6.44
N SER A 286 14.10 -12.25 6.73
CA SER A 286 12.90 -11.65 6.11
C SER A 286 12.80 -10.16 6.39
N MET A 287 13.00 -9.74 7.65
CA MET A 287 12.95 -8.33 8.02
C MET A 287 14.11 -7.54 7.39
N ALA A 288 15.29 -8.14 7.22
CA ALA A 288 16.41 -7.49 6.53
C ALA A 288 16.08 -7.22 5.05
N LEU A 289 15.46 -8.18 4.34
CA LEU A 289 14.98 -7.96 2.97
C LEU A 289 13.88 -6.89 2.94
N PHE A 290 12.90 -6.96 3.86
CA PHE A 290 11.85 -5.95 3.95
C PHE A 290 12.42 -4.53 4.10
N LEU A 291 13.34 -4.33 5.03
CA LEU A 291 13.95 -3.02 5.27
C LEU A 291 14.80 -2.55 4.08
N TYR A 292 15.49 -3.46 3.39
CA TYR A 292 16.25 -3.15 2.17
C TYR A 292 15.36 -2.80 0.99
N SER A 293 14.21 -3.44 0.87
CA SER A 293 13.29 -3.25 -0.26
C SER A 293 12.72 -1.82 -0.34
N LEU A 294 12.60 -1.12 0.78
CA LEU A 294 12.11 0.27 0.84
C LEU A 294 13.07 1.26 0.17
N PRO A 295 14.36 1.38 0.62
CA PRO A 295 15.32 2.26 -0.04
C PRO A 295 15.65 1.79 -1.46
N TYR A 296 15.61 0.47 -1.76
CA TYR A 296 15.76 -0.03 -3.11
C TYR A 296 14.80 0.67 -4.08
N LEU A 297 13.51 0.62 -3.81
CA LEU A 297 12.50 1.20 -4.70
C LEU A 297 12.64 2.73 -4.78
N ALA A 298 12.82 3.40 -3.64
CA ALA A 298 12.96 4.85 -3.60
C ALA A 298 14.19 5.34 -4.38
N ILE A 299 15.36 4.76 -4.15
CA ILE A 299 16.60 5.15 -4.82
C ILE A 299 16.54 4.84 -6.32
N LEU A 300 15.97 3.69 -6.70
CA LEU A 300 15.83 3.31 -8.10
C LEU A 300 14.98 4.32 -8.88
N PHE A 301 13.83 4.73 -8.33
CA PHE A 301 12.96 5.71 -8.98
C PHE A 301 13.58 7.11 -8.99
N VAL A 302 14.22 7.53 -7.89
CA VAL A 302 14.95 8.80 -7.84
C VAL A 302 16.08 8.80 -8.88
N ALA A 303 16.83 7.70 -9.01
CA ALA A 303 17.89 7.58 -10.02
C ALA A 303 17.35 7.72 -11.45
N ALA A 304 16.17 7.15 -11.75
CA ALA A 304 15.52 7.31 -13.05
C ALA A 304 15.14 8.78 -13.34
N GLY A 305 14.57 9.47 -12.35
CA GLY A 305 14.24 10.89 -12.47
C GLY A 305 15.45 11.79 -12.59
N VAL A 306 16.50 11.55 -11.78
CA VAL A 306 17.76 12.31 -11.83
C VAL A 306 18.50 12.09 -13.14
N ASP A 307 18.59 10.85 -13.62
CA ASP A 307 19.21 10.51 -14.90
C ASP A 307 18.53 11.25 -16.07
N GLN A 308 17.19 11.38 -16.02
CA GLN A 308 16.44 12.17 -16.99
C GLN A 308 16.79 13.68 -16.90
N LEU A 309 16.86 14.24 -15.67
CA LEU A 309 17.19 15.66 -15.46
C LEU A 309 18.62 16.03 -15.87
N ILE A 310 19.58 15.11 -15.76
CA ILE A 310 20.96 15.36 -16.20
C ILE A 310 21.05 15.43 -17.73
N ARG A 311 20.10 14.80 -18.44
CA ARG A 311 20.08 14.71 -19.90
C ARG A 311 19.16 15.72 -20.59
N SER A 312 18.27 16.36 -19.82
CA SER A 312 17.38 17.43 -20.31
C SER A 312 18.10 18.77 -20.30
#